data_66bf985c59a0749a86d6dd1f9f120db8
#
_entry.id   66bf985c59a0749a86d6dd1f9f120db8
#
_cell.length_a   1.000
_cell.length_b   1.000
_cell.length_c   1.000
_cell.angle_alpha   90.00
_cell.angle_beta   90.00
_cell.angle_gamma   90.00
#
_symmetry.space_group_name_H-M   'P 1'
#
loop_
_entity.id
_entity.type
_entity.pdbx_description
1 polymer ?
#
loop_
_entity_poly.entity_id
_entity_poly.type
_entity_poly.pdbx_seq_one_letter_code
_entity_poly.pdbx_strand_id
1 'polypeptide(L)'
;MIFVVDNYDSFTWNLVQALAKLDRDVEVARNDRFDPDEMVAKRPAAIVVSPGPGRPERAGRTLETIAAAEREDIPLLGVCLGHQAIAALHGGCVERAPAPRHGKTSPVLHDGAGLFAGMTNPFEAGRYHSLVVREEGLPAELAVTARTPDGLVMALAHRSKRVFGVQFHPESVLTPEGETLLANFLRLARAAPLLEARRS
;
A
#
# COMPACT_ATOMS: atom_id res chain seq x y z
N MET A 1 -6.42 16.81 0.33
CA MET A 1 -4.99 16.56 0.59
C MET A 1 -4.75 15.06 0.67
N ILE A 2 -3.72 14.53 -0.01
CA ILE A 2 -3.16 13.19 0.19
C ILE A 2 -1.97 13.32 1.13
N PHE A 3 -1.91 12.53 2.19
CA PHE A 3 -0.78 12.53 3.12
C PHE A 3 0.15 11.35 2.81
N VAL A 4 1.44 11.63 2.58
CA VAL A 4 2.47 10.61 2.29
C VAL A 4 3.40 10.48 3.49
N VAL A 5 3.47 9.26 4.04
CA VAL A 5 4.44 8.91 5.07
C VAL A 5 5.74 8.49 4.39
N ASP A 6 6.80 9.25 4.58
CA ASP A 6 8.13 8.96 4.05
C ASP A 6 8.92 8.06 5.03
N ASN A 7 9.15 6.83 4.66
CA ASN A 7 9.95 5.85 5.40
C ASN A 7 11.45 5.93 5.09
N TYR A 8 11.95 7.12 4.73
CA TYR A 8 13.36 7.35 4.38
C TYR A 8 13.82 6.55 3.15
N ASP A 9 12.93 6.44 2.15
CA ASP A 9 13.20 5.71 0.92
C ASP A 9 13.48 6.65 -0.25
N SER A 10 14.42 6.26 -1.11
CA SER A 10 14.77 7.03 -2.32
C SER A 10 13.64 7.10 -3.35
N PHE A 11 12.71 6.15 -3.34
CA PHE A 11 11.54 6.12 -4.23
C PHE A 11 10.35 6.93 -3.72
N THR A 12 10.37 7.43 -2.46
CA THR A 12 9.27 8.23 -1.92
C THR A 12 8.92 9.40 -2.82
N TRP A 13 9.91 10.12 -3.33
CA TRP A 13 9.65 11.28 -4.18
C TRP A 13 9.10 10.92 -5.58
N ASN A 14 9.43 9.75 -6.11
CA ASN A 14 8.78 9.25 -7.33
C ASN A 14 7.30 8.97 -7.07
N LEU A 15 6.98 8.37 -5.93
CA LEU A 15 5.59 8.12 -5.50
C LEU A 15 4.83 9.44 -5.31
N VAL A 16 5.44 10.42 -4.65
CA VAL A 16 4.89 11.77 -4.48
C VAL A 16 4.61 12.42 -5.83
N GLN A 17 5.55 12.37 -6.78
CA GLN A 17 5.37 12.91 -8.12
C GLN A 17 4.25 12.21 -8.89
N ALA A 18 4.17 10.88 -8.80
CA ALA A 18 3.09 10.12 -9.43
C ALA A 18 1.71 10.50 -8.87
N LEU A 19 1.59 10.65 -7.55
CA LEU A 19 0.37 11.11 -6.89
C LEU A 19 0.03 12.56 -7.25
N ALA A 20 1.02 13.46 -7.29
CA ALA A 20 0.82 14.87 -7.60
C ALA A 20 0.34 15.13 -9.05
N LYS A 21 0.59 14.21 -9.98
CA LYS A 21 -0.02 14.23 -11.32
C LYS A 21 -1.53 13.97 -11.28
N LEU A 22 -1.97 13.13 -10.34
CA LEU A 22 -3.36 12.69 -10.21
C LEU A 22 -4.16 13.60 -9.26
N ASP A 23 -3.50 14.15 -8.23
CA ASP A 23 -4.05 15.11 -7.27
C ASP A 23 -2.94 16.04 -6.79
N ARG A 24 -3.13 17.34 -6.92
CA ARG A 24 -2.08 18.35 -6.65
C ARG A 24 -1.85 18.64 -5.18
N ASP A 25 -2.77 18.24 -4.31
CA ASP A 25 -2.71 18.52 -2.87
C ASP A 25 -2.07 17.34 -2.13
N VAL A 26 -0.73 17.28 -2.13
CA VAL A 26 0.07 16.23 -1.50
C VAL A 26 0.96 16.83 -0.42
N GLU A 27 0.79 16.39 0.83
CA GLU A 27 1.65 16.69 1.98
C GLU A 27 2.54 15.48 2.28
N VAL A 28 3.83 15.70 2.56
CA VAL A 28 4.80 14.65 2.86
C VAL A 28 5.44 14.90 4.22
N ALA A 29 5.48 13.87 5.06
CA ALA A 29 6.23 13.92 6.31
C ALA A 29 6.98 12.61 6.55
N ARG A 30 8.19 12.72 7.14
CA ARG A 30 8.97 11.55 7.57
C ARG A 30 8.26 10.83 8.70
N ASN A 31 8.37 9.51 8.72
CA ASN A 31 7.66 8.60 9.62
C ASN A 31 7.91 8.83 11.13
N ASP A 32 8.89 9.66 11.48
CA ASP A 32 9.25 10.05 12.85
C ASP A 32 9.03 11.56 13.14
N ARG A 33 8.41 12.32 12.22
CA ARG A 33 8.30 13.79 12.26
C ARG A 33 6.88 14.32 12.37
N PHE A 34 5.91 13.49 12.69
CA PHE A 34 4.52 13.92 12.91
C PHE A 34 3.86 13.06 13.99
N ASP A 35 2.77 13.54 14.54
CA ASP A 35 1.89 12.76 15.39
C ASP A 35 0.77 12.14 14.55
N PRO A 36 0.56 10.81 14.58
CA PRO A 36 -0.48 10.15 13.79
C PRO A 36 -1.90 10.63 14.15
N ASP A 37 -2.19 10.91 15.41
CA ASP A 37 -3.51 11.38 15.82
C ASP A 37 -3.78 12.81 15.34
N GLU A 38 -2.79 13.70 15.43
CA GLU A 38 -2.87 15.04 14.86
C GLU A 38 -3.01 15.02 13.33
N MET A 39 -2.33 14.08 12.67
CA MET A 39 -2.40 13.92 11.22
C MET A 39 -3.80 13.46 10.79
N VAL A 40 -4.37 12.42 11.40
CA VAL A 40 -5.72 11.95 11.04
C VAL A 40 -6.81 12.96 11.41
N ALA A 41 -6.60 13.80 12.45
CA ALA A 41 -7.51 14.91 12.81
C ALA A 41 -7.66 15.94 11.68
N LYS A 42 -6.65 16.10 10.82
CA LYS A 42 -6.73 16.95 9.61
C LYS A 42 -7.66 16.37 8.52
N ARG A 43 -8.15 15.13 8.69
CA ARG A 43 -9.02 14.45 7.74
C ARG A 43 -8.45 14.39 6.31
N PRO A 44 -7.24 13.84 6.09
CA PRO A 44 -6.73 13.69 4.74
C PRO A 44 -7.68 12.83 3.89
N ALA A 45 -7.78 13.12 2.61
CA ALA A 45 -8.60 12.36 1.67
C ALA A 45 -8.08 10.93 1.48
N ALA A 46 -6.77 10.74 1.65
CA ALA A 46 -6.09 9.44 1.64
C ALA A 46 -4.72 9.55 2.32
N ILE A 47 -4.24 8.41 2.80
CA ILE A 47 -2.87 8.26 3.32
C ILE A 47 -2.14 7.26 2.41
N VAL A 48 -0.89 7.56 2.07
CA VAL A 48 0.00 6.64 1.35
C VAL A 48 1.26 6.42 2.18
N VAL A 49 1.52 5.18 2.55
CA VAL A 49 2.71 4.76 3.28
C VAL A 49 3.76 4.30 2.28
N SER A 50 4.88 5.00 2.21
CA SER A 50 5.94 4.77 1.22
C SER A 50 6.68 3.46 1.43
N PRO A 51 7.45 3.00 0.42
CA PRO A 51 8.53 2.05 0.63
C PRO A 51 9.49 2.53 1.74
N GLY A 52 10.33 1.62 2.22
CA GLY A 52 11.34 1.95 3.20
C GLY A 52 12.29 0.78 3.49
N PRO A 53 13.43 1.05 4.14
CA PRO A 53 14.38 0.04 4.54
C PRO A 53 13.93 -0.71 5.79
N GLY A 54 14.46 -1.92 5.97
CA GLY A 54 14.32 -2.69 7.21
C GLY A 54 12.98 -3.42 7.33
N ARG A 55 12.46 -3.48 8.54
CA ARG A 55 11.23 -4.19 8.90
C ARG A 55 10.16 -3.22 9.40
N PRO A 56 8.88 -3.55 9.23
CA PRO A 56 7.76 -2.70 9.66
C PRO A 56 7.81 -2.25 11.11
N GLU A 57 8.25 -3.14 12.02
CA GLU A 57 8.31 -2.89 13.46
C GLU A 57 9.35 -1.82 13.85
N ARG A 58 10.23 -1.44 12.91
CA ARG A 58 11.27 -0.42 13.09
C ARG A 58 11.07 0.80 12.20
N ALA A 59 9.91 0.93 11.59
CA ALA A 59 9.59 2.00 10.65
C ALA A 59 8.97 3.24 11.34
N GLY A 60 9.60 3.72 12.41
CA GLY A 60 9.11 4.88 13.15
C GLY A 60 7.65 4.72 13.58
N ARG A 61 6.81 5.70 13.26
CA ARG A 61 5.37 5.72 13.62
C ARG A 61 4.46 5.10 12.54
N THR A 62 5.01 4.33 11.61
CA THR A 62 4.25 3.75 10.48
C THR A 62 3.09 2.85 10.95
N LEU A 63 3.32 1.94 11.90
CA LEU A 63 2.26 1.07 12.42
C LEU A 63 1.18 1.87 13.15
N GLU A 64 1.56 2.87 13.95
CA GLU A 64 0.63 3.77 14.64
C GLU A 64 -0.21 4.57 13.62
N THR A 65 0.41 5.02 12.53
CA THR A 65 -0.27 5.74 11.45
C THR A 65 -1.33 4.89 10.77
N ILE A 66 -1.02 3.62 10.46
CA ILE A 66 -1.98 2.69 9.85
C ILE A 66 -3.14 2.44 10.82
N ALA A 67 -2.86 2.19 12.11
CA ALA A 67 -3.88 1.99 13.13
C ALA A 67 -4.79 3.23 13.30
N ALA A 68 -4.22 4.43 13.28
CA ALA A 68 -4.98 5.68 13.36
C ALA A 68 -5.86 5.89 12.12
N ALA A 69 -5.34 5.63 10.92
CA ALA A 69 -6.11 5.69 9.68
C ALA A 69 -7.30 4.73 9.68
N GLU A 70 -7.09 3.50 10.15
CA GLU A 70 -8.14 2.50 10.25
C GLU A 70 -9.22 2.84 11.27
N ARG A 71 -8.85 3.45 12.40
CA ARG A 71 -9.77 3.90 13.43
C ARG A 71 -10.68 5.03 12.93
N GLU A 72 -10.13 5.93 12.14
CA GLU A 72 -10.81 7.10 11.58
C GLU A 72 -11.44 6.86 10.20
N ASP A 73 -11.42 5.62 9.70
CA ASP A 73 -11.89 5.21 8.35
C ASP A 73 -11.29 6.06 7.21
N ILE A 74 -10.00 6.40 7.34
CA ILE A 74 -9.27 7.12 6.30
C ILE A 74 -8.67 6.11 5.33
N PRO A 75 -8.91 6.25 4.00
CA PRO A 75 -8.35 5.35 3.00
C PRO A 75 -6.82 5.33 3.03
N LEU A 76 -6.23 4.13 2.95
CA LEU A 76 -4.79 3.97 3.05
C LEU A 76 -4.25 2.99 1.99
N LEU A 77 -3.14 3.38 1.35
CA LEU A 77 -2.32 2.52 0.50
C LEU A 77 -0.92 2.35 1.11
N GLY A 78 -0.53 1.12 1.39
CA GLY A 78 0.84 0.76 1.78
C GLY A 78 1.63 0.23 0.59
N VAL A 79 2.81 0.81 0.33
CA VAL A 79 3.72 0.37 -0.75
C VAL A 79 4.95 -0.28 -0.15
N CYS A 80 5.29 -1.48 -0.60
CA CYS A 80 6.44 -2.29 -0.19
C CYS A 80 6.53 -2.47 1.33
N LEU A 81 7.31 -1.65 2.05
CA LEU A 81 7.33 -1.63 3.53
C LEU A 81 5.95 -1.32 4.10
N GLY A 82 5.20 -0.39 3.51
CA GLY A 82 3.84 -0.07 3.92
C GLY A 82 2.87 -1.24 3.80
N HIS A 83 2.98 -2.05 2.74
CA HIS A 83 2.22 -3.30 2.58
C HIS A 83 2.56 -4.31 3.68
N GLN A 84 3.85 -4.49 3.98
CA GLN A 84 4.31 -5.36 5.06
C GLN A 84 3.83 -4.84 6.44
N ALA A 85 3.79 -3.52 6.62
CA ALA A 85 3.31 -2.90 7.85
C ALA A 85 1.80 -3.15 8.08
N ILE A 86 0.99 -3.13 7.03
CA ILE A 86 -0.43 -3.51 7.12
C ILE A 86 -0.55 -4.96 7.60
N ALA A 87 0.18 -5.89 6.98
CA ALA A 87 0.14 -7.29 7.40
C ALA A 87 0.61 -7.47 8.86
N ALA A 88 1.73 -6.84 9.25
CA ALA A 88 2.29 -6.92 10.59
C ALA A 88 1.34 -6.35 11.66
N LEU A 89 0.67 -5.23 11.39
CA LEU A 89 -0.30 -4.63 12.30
C LEU A 89 -1.44 -5.59 12.66
N HIS A 90 -1.89 -6.39 11.69
CA HIS A 90 -2.94 -7.38 11.86
C HIS A 90 -2.43 -8.75 12.37
N GLY A 91 -1.14 -8.88 12.70
CA GLY A 91 -0.56 -10.13 13.20
C GLY A 91 -0.08 -11.09 12.11
N GLY A 92 -0.05 -10.67 10.85
CA GLY A 92 0.54 -11.41 9.74
C GLY A 92 2.06 -11.48 9.84
N CYS A 93 2.65 -12.52 9.27
CA CYS A 93 4.09 -12.77 9.31
C CYS A 93 4.79 -12.12 8.12
N VAL A 94 5.85 -11.33 8.40
CA VAL A 94 6.78 -10.80 7.39
C VAL A 94 8.10 -11.57 7.49
N GLU A 95 8.50 -12.22 6.41
CA GLU A 95 9.66 -13.10 6.37
C GLU A 95 10.58 -12.81 5.18
N ARG A 96 11.72 -13.47 5.12
CA ARG A 96 12.64 -13.34 3.97
C ARG A 96 12.04 -14.01 2.74
N ALA A 97 12.06 -13.31 1.61
CA ALA A 97 11.68 -13.88 0.33
C ALA A 97 12.62 -15.04 -0.03
N PRO A 98 12.11 -16.13 -0.64
CA PRO A 98 12.94 -17.25 -1.11
C PRO A 98 14.06 -16.80 -2.06
N ALA A 99 13.80 -15.77 -2.86
CA ALA A 99 14.78 -15.13 -3.75
C ALA A 99 14.60 -13.61 -3.68
N PRO A 100 15.55 -12.87 -3.09
CA PRO A 100 15.52 -11.41 -3.10
C PRO A 100 15.49 -10.86 -4.53
N ARG A 101 14.64 -9.86 -4.76
CA ARG A 101 14.53 -9.17 -6.05
C ARG A 101 14.84 -7.70 -5.86
N HIS A 102 15.74 -7.16 -6.68
CA HIS A 102 16.06 -5.74 -6.64
C HIS A 102 16.25 -5.21 -8.08
N GLY A 103 15.40 -4.27 -8.49
CA GLY A 103 15.46 -3.69 -9.84
C GLY A 103 15.11 -4.68 -10.96
N LYS A 104 14.25 -5.66 -10.69
CA LYS A 104 13.77 -6.64 -11.68
C LYS A 104 12.26 -6.65 -11.72
N THR A 105 11.69 -6.93 -12.88
CA THR A 105 10.27 -7.13 -13.06
C THR A 105 9.85 -8.57 -12.74
N SER A 106 8.57 -8.73 -12.45
CA SER A 106 7.88 -10.01 -12.40
C SER A 106 6.45 -9.83 -12.87
N PRO A 107 5.89 -10.82 -13.56
CA PRO A 107 4.46 -10.83 -13.82
C PRO A 107 3.69 -10.96 -12.49
N VAL A 108 2.60 -10.22 -12.36
CA VAL A 108 1.70 -10.22 -11.21
C VAL A 108 0.30 -10.59 -11.67
N LEU A 109 -0.22 -11.67 -11.14
CA LEU A 109 -1.59 -12.13 -11.32
C LEU A 109 -2.48 -11.50 -10.25
N HIS A 110 -3.68 -11.04 -10.61
CA HIS A 110 -4.58 -10.33 -9.70
C HIS A 110 -6.06 -10.71 -9.91
N ASP A 111 -6.91 -10.32 -8.99
CA ASP A 111 -8.35 -10.60 -9.00
C ASP A 111 -9.17 -9.75 -9.99
N GLY A 112 -8.55 -8.73 -10.61
CA GLY A 112 -9.22 -7.80 -11.54
C GLY A 112 -10.11 -6.75 -10.88
N ALA A 113 -10.16 -6.70 -9.55
CA ALA A 113 -11.04 -5.80 -8.80
C ALA A 113 -10.25 -4.71 -8.04
N GLY A 114 -10.95 -3.74 -7.48
CA GLY A 114 -10.38 -2.74 -6.59
C GLY A 114 -9.22 -1.96 -7.23
N LEU A 115 -8.02 -2.13 -6.69
CA LEU A 115 -6.80 -1.50 -7.21
C LEU A 115 -6.48 -1.92 -8.65
N PHE A 116 -6.89 -3.13 -9.06
CA PHE A 116 -6.53 -3.75 -10.33
C PHE A 116 -7.59 -3.59 -11.41
N ALA A 117 -8.65 -2.81 -11.16
CA ALA A 117 -9.72 -2.61 -12.15
C ALA A 117 -9.18 -2.01 -13.45
N GLY A 118 -9.41 -2.71 -14.57
CA GLY A 118 -8.99 -2.29 -15.91
C GLY A 118 -7.50 -2.46 -16.22
N MET A 119 -6.72 -3.09 -15.33
CA MET A 119 -5.32 -3.45 -15.59
C MET A 119 -5.22 -4.76 -16.36
N THR A 120 -4.11 -4.95 -17.10
CA THR A 120 -3.83 -6.23 -17.75
C THR A 120 -3.53 -7.33 -16.72
N ASN A 121 -3.86 -8.58 -17.02
CA ASN A 121 -3.65 -9.71 -16.11
C ASN A 121 -3.02 -10.91 -16.83
N PRO A 122 -1.76 -11.27 -16.54
CA PRO A 122 -0.84 -10.60 -15.62
C PRO A 122 -0.29 -9.29 -16.16
N PHE A 123 0.15 -8.38 -15.24
CA PHE A 123 0.92 -7.19 -15.59
C PHE A 123 2.34 -7.27 -15.05
N GLU A 124 3.26 -6.50 -15.63
CA GLU A 124 4.65 -6.43 -15.17
C GLU A 124 4.81 -5.43 -14.03
N ALA A 125 5.45 -5.85 -12.93
CA ALA A 125 5.70 -5.01 -11.77
C ALA A 125 7.16 -5.02 -11.33
N GLY A 126 7.71 -3.83 -11.07
CA GLY A 126 9.07 -3.64 -10.54
C GLY A 126 9.16 -4.02 -9.07
N ARG A 127 10.14 -4.85 -8.71
CA ARG A 127 10.36 -5.38 -7.38
C ARG A 127 11.71 -4.97 -6.83
N TYR A 128 11.73 -4.53 -5.56
CA TYR A 128 12.93 -4.04 -4.86
C TYR A 128 12.97 -4.53 -3.41
N HIS A 129 12.50 -5.76 -3.14
CA HIS A 129 12.32 -6.26 -1.79
C HIS A 129 13.04 -7.59 -1.54
N SER A 130 13.49 -7.78 -0.30
CA SER A 130 14.03 -9.03 0.25
C SER A 130 13.10 -9.65 1.29
N LEU A 131 12.05 -8.95 1.70
CA LEU A 131 11.02 -9.42 2.61
C LEU A 131 9.69 -9.53 1.87
N VAL A 132 8.85 -10.45 2.33
CA VAL A 132 7.50 -10.71 1.82
C VAL A 132 6.54 -11.00 2.97
N VAL A 133 5.26 -10.75 2.73
CA VAL A 133 4.20 -11.23 3.60
C VAL A 133 3.95 -12.71 3.31
N ARG A 134 3.98 -13.53 4.35
CA ARG A 134 3.60 -14.94 4.25
C ARG A 134 2.08 -15.06 4.20
N GLU A 135 1.57 -15.82 3.24
CA GLU A 135 0.13 -16.02 3.12
C GLU A 135 -0.42 -16.96 4.20
N GLU A 136 0.34 -18.00 4.53
CA GLU A 136 -0.05 -18.93 5.60
C GLU A 136 -0.11 -18.21 6.95
N GLY A 137 -1.28 -18.31 7.61
CA GLY A 137 -1.54 -17.60 8.88
C GLY A 137 -1.87 -16.11 8.69
N LEU A 138 -2.16 -15.67 7.47
CA LEU A 138 -2.65 -14.30 7.25
C LEU A 138 -3.99 -14.12 7.96
N PRO A 139 -4.19 -13.02 8.73
CA PRO A 139 -5.44 -12.74 9.43
C PRO A 139 -6.65 -12.69 8.49
N ALA A 140 -7.79 -13.18 8.98
CA ALA A 140 -9.02 -13.30 8.18
C ALA A 140 -9.56 -11.96 7.65
N GLU A 141 -9.20 -10.86 8.29
CA GLU A 141 -9.55 -9.49 7.89
C GLU A 141 -8.86 -9.05 6.60
N LEU A 142 -7.74 -9.68 6.25
CA LEU A 142 -6.97 -9.38 5.05
C LEU A 142 -7.26 -10.41 3.95
N ALA A 143 -7.37 -9.93 2.73
CA ALA A 143 -7.47 -10.76 1.54
C ALA A 143 -6.24 -10.54 0.65
N VAL A 144 -5.68 -11.63 0.13
CA VAL A 144 -4.66 -11.53 -0.92
C VAL A 144 -5.36 -11.28 -2.24
N THR A 145 -5.02 -10.17 -2.90
CA THR A 145 -5.63 -9.72 -4.16
C THR A 145 -4.70 -9.86 -5.36
N ALA A 146 -3.39 -10.07 -5.13
CA ALA A 146 -2.44 -10.35 -6.21
C ALA A 146 -1.28 -11.22 -5.74
N ARG A 147 -0.72 -12.02 -6.68
CA ARG A 147 0.43 -12.92 -6.48
C ARG A 147 1.34 -12.94 -7.69
N THR A 148 2.59 -13.32 -7.46
CA THR A 148 3.47 -13.80 -8.55
C THR A 148 3.05 -15.21 -8.98
N PRO A 149 3.45 -15.71 -10.18
CA PRO A 149 3.18 -17.09 -10.61
C PRO A 149 3.72 -18.17 -9.65
N ASP A 150 4.79 -17.87 -8.93
CA ASP A 150 5.39 -18.72 -7.89
C ASP A 150 4.73 -18.54 -6.50
N GLY A 151 3.61 -17.82 -6.41
CA GLY A 151 2.74 -17.76 -5.25
C GLY A 151 3.08 -16.69 -4.21
N LEU A 152 4.08 -15.84 -4.42
CA LEU A 152 4.38 -14.76 -3.46
C LEU A 152 3.26 -13.72 -3.41
N VAL A 153 2.87 -13.32 -2.22
CA VAL A 153 1.87 -12.26 -2.00
C VAL A 153 2.39 -10.93 -2.54
N MET A 154 1.65 -10.36 -3.49
CA MET A 154 1.98 -9.09 -4.13
C MET A 154 1.00 -7.98 -3.81
N ALA A 155 -0.20 -8.30 -3.36
CA ALA A 155 -1.12 -7.29 -2.84
C ALA A 155 -2.09 -7.86 -1.80
N LEU A 156 -2.52 -6.96 -0.92
CA LEU A 156 -3.50 -7.20 0.14
C LEU A 156 -4.59 -6.14 0.08
N ALA A 157 -5.80 -6.52 0.50
CA ALA A 157 -6.87 -5.58 0.79
C ALA A 157 -7.54 -5.97 2.12
N HIS A 158 -7.87 -4.99 2.95
CA HIS A 158 -8.71 -5.22 4.11
C HIS A 158 -10.17 -5.43 3.66
N ARG A 159 -10.85 -6.46 4.21
CA ARG A 159 -12.18 -6.87 3.73
C ARG A 159 -13.31 -5.88 4.01
N SER A 160 -13.16 -5.04 5.04
CA SER A 160 -14.20 -4.10 5.48
C SER A 160 -13.74 -2.65 5.58
N LYS A 161 -12.44 -2.37 5.40
CA LYS A 161 -11.87 -1.03 5.44
C LYS A 161 -11.22 -0.68 4.10
N ARG A 162 -11.06 0.59 3.81
CA ARG A 162 -10.38 1.07 2.59
C ARG A 162 -8.86 1.08 2.76
N VAL A 163 -8.31 -0.07 3.18
CA VAL A 163 -6.88 -0.28 3.42
C VAL A 163 -6.36 -1.30 2.42
N PHE A 164 -5.35 -0.89 1.66
CA PHE A 164 -4.76 -1.65 0.56
C PHE A 164 -3.25 -1.68 0.70
N GLY A 165 -2.62 -2.76 0.26
CA GLY A 165 -1.17 -2.88 0.24
C GLY A 165 -0.67 -3.53 -1.03
N VAL A 166 0.43 -3.01 -1.60
CA VAL A 166 1.14 -3.60 -2.74
C VAL A 166 2.62 -3.80 -2.41
N GLN A 167 3.15 -5.00 -2.69
CA GLN A 167 4.54 -5.34 -2.40
C GLN A 167 5.51 -4.79 -3.45
N PHE A 168 5.05 -4.55 -4.66
CA PHE A 168 5.80 -3.94 -5.76
C PHE A 168 5.74 -2.41 -5.69
N HIS A 169 6.49 -1.76 -6.58
CA HIS A 169 6.62 -0.30 -6.65
C HIS A 169 5.81 0.28 -7.82
N PRO A 170 4.59 0.80 -7.58
CA PRO A 170 3.77 1.40 -8.64
C PRO A 170 4.38 2.69 -9.20
N GLU A 171 5.26 3.35 -8.47
CA GLU A 171 5.96 4.56 -8.87
C GLU A 171 7.19 4.29 -9.76
N SER A 172 7.58 3.03 -9.88
CA SER A 172 8.75 2.63 -10.67
C SER A 172 8.47 2.64 -12.16
N VAL A 173 9.42 3.09 -12.96
CA VAL A 173 9.42 2.94 -14.43
C VAL A 173 9.29 1.46 -14.87
N LEU A 174 9.64 0.52 -13.99
CA LEU A 174 9.49 -0.91 -14.21
C LEU A 174 8.05 -1.43 -13.96
N THR A 175 7.12 -0.55 -13.60
CA THR A 175 5.70 -0.86 -13.42
C THR A 175 4.88 0.02 -14.39
N PRO A 176 4.75 -0.36 -15.66
CA PRO A 176 4.11 0.50 -16.68
C PRO A 176 2.68 0.92 -16.33
N GLU A 177 1.92 0.05 -15.65
CA GLU A 177 0.53 0.31 -15.24
C GLU A 177 0.40 0.90 -13.81
N GLY A 178 1.53 1.33 -13.21
CA GLY A 178 1.52 1.84 -11.84
C GLY A 178 0.68 3.11 -11.66
N GLU A 179 0.62 3.99 -12.66
CA GLU A 179 -0.23 5.19 -12.62
C GLU A 179 -1.72 4.82 -12.63
N THR A 180 -2.12 3.79 -13.38
CA THR A 180 -3.49 3.24 -13.37
C THR A 180 -3.86 2.72 -11.98
N LEU A 181 -2.96 1.99 -11.33
CA LEU A 181 -3.17 1.48 -9.97
C LEU A 181 -3.36 2.62 -8.96
N LEU A 182 -2.51 3.64 -9.01
CA LEU A 182 -2.62 4.82 -8.13
C LEU A 182 -3.92 5.59 -8.37
N ALA A 183 -4.33 5.75 -9.64
CA ALA A 183 -5.61 6.37 -10.00
C ALA A 183 -6.80 5.56 -9.45
N ASN A 184 -6.75 4.22 -9.54
CA ASN A 184 -7.75 3.33 -8.96
C ASN A 184 -7.82 3.48 -7.43
N PHE A 185 -6.67 3.56 -6.74
CA PHE A 185 -6.65 3.82 -5.31
C PHE A 185 -7.35 5.14 -4.96
N LEU A 186 -7.03 6.24 -5.65
CA LEU A 186 -7.66 7.53 -5.38
C LEU A 186 -9.17 7.52 -5.68
N ARG A 187 -9.61 6.75 -6.68
CA ARG A 187 -11.02 6.54 -6.95
C ARG A 187 -11.72 5.79 -5.82
N LEU A 188 -11.10 4.73 -5.29
CA LEU A 188 -11.60 3.99 -4.12
C LEU A 188 -11.62 4.85 -2.86
N ALA A 189 -10.61 5.70 -2.68
CA ALA A 189 -10.54 6.63 -1.56
C ALA A 189 -11.69 7.65 -1.53
N ARG A 190 -12.16 8.07 -2.72
CA ARG A 190 -13.28 9.01 -2.88
C ARG A 190 -14.65 8.35 -2.83
N ALA A 191 -14.72 7.02 -2.91
CA ALA A 191 -15.99 6.30 -2.80
C ALA A 191 -16.56 6.39 -1.37
N ALA A 192 -17.88 6.27 -1.23
CA ALA A 192 -18.53 6.22 0.08
C ALA A 192 -17.98 5.06 0.93
N PRO A 193 -17.96 5.18 2.27
CA PRO A 193 -17.52 4.11 3.16
C PRO A 193 -18.24 2.80 2.87
N LEU A 194 -17.51 1.68 2.91
CA LEU A 194 -18.03 0.33 2.62
C LEU A 194 -19.21 -0.08 3.52
N LEU A 195 -19.32 0.53 4.71
CA LEU A 195 -20.41 0.27 5.67
C LEU A 195 -21.75 0.90 5.26
N GLU A 196 -21.76 1.99 4.50
CA GLU A 196 -23.00 2.63 4.03
C GLU A 196 -23.61 1.89 2.82
N ALA A 197 -22.78 1.26 2.00
CA ALA A 197 -23.22 0.50 0.83
C ALA A 197 -24.00 -0.79 1.16
N ARG A 198 -23.98 -1.25 2.45
CA ARG A 198 -24.73 -2.44 2.91
C ARG A 198 -26.07 -2.10 3.58
N ARG A 199 -26.44 -0.82 3.69
CA ARG A 199 -27.72 -0.35 4.31
C ARG A 199 -28.74 0.15 3.30
N SER A 200 -28.41 0.15 2.03
CA SER A 200 -29.31 0.43 0.89
C SER A 200 -29.52 -0.87 0.08
#